data_965110c0008f28ed322291558f084136
#
_entry.id   965110c0008f28ed322291558f084136
#
_cell.length_a   1.000
_cell.length_b   1.000
_cell.length_c   1.000
_cell.angle_alpha   90.00
_cell.angle_beta   90.00
_cell.angle_gamma   90.00
#
_symmetry.space_group_name_H-M   'P 1'
#
loop_
_entity.id
_entity.type
_entity.pdbx_description
1 polymer ?
#
loop_
_entity_poly.entity_id
_entity_poly.type
_entity_poly.pdbx_seq_one_letter_code
_entity_poly.pdbx_strand_id
1 'polypeptide(L)'
;MGLLGPDNQMTLTLEKYDFSPNDIIKGVVGLNLEKPVKGRKLEVALIGTRNITRRDSNGVHNQDEIIYHFELPLDGEKEYQNGKYPFEIKIQPDILLSNSMSQQINQKLEEKLGSFGSVLGQMVTGQRPIHWEVRAHIDIPMRPDINQSRDIVISPAAMQYNNTI
;
A
#
# COMPACT_ATOMS: atom_id res chain seq x y z
N MET A 1 11.46 30.97 8.41
CA MET A 1 11.58 29.74 7.68
C MET A 1 10.83 28.65 8.35
N GLY A 2 9.89 28.15 7.62
CA GLY A 2 8.95 27.19 8.15
C GLY A 2 9.63 26.00 8.79
N LEU A 3 9.06 25.62 9.91
CA LEU A 3 9.31 24.35 10.53
C LEU A 3 9.08 23.26 9.47
N LEU A 4 10.17 22.89 8.80
CA LEU A 4 10.15 21.70 8.00
C LEU A 4 10.04 20.54 8.99
N GLY A 5 8.85 20.01 9.11
CA GLY A 5 8.66 18.81 9.89
C GLY A 5 9.51 17.66 9.35
N PRO A 6 9.63 16.57 10.09
CA PRO A 6 10.41 15.42 9.66
C PRO A 6 10.06 14.92 8.25
N ASP A 7 8.86 15.24 7.79
CA ASP A 7 8.36 14.84 6.49
C ASP A 7 9.13 15.43 5.30
N ASN A 8 9.83 16.56 5.51
CA ASN A 8 10.58 17.20 4.45
C ASN A 8 12.03 16.72 4.34
N GLN A 9 12.44 15.84 5.24
CA GLN A 9 13.78 15.27 5.24
C GLN A 9 13.87 13.99 4.42
N MET A 10 12.72 13.42 4.09
CA MET A 10 12.62 12.25 3.22
C MET A 10 11.76 12.61 2.01
N THR A 11 12.21 12.23 0.84
CA THR A 11 11.43 12.37 -0.39
C THR A 11 11.15 11.00 -0.97
N LEU A 12 9.98 10.84 -1.54
CA LEU A 12 9.59 9.63 -2.26
C LEU A 12 9.10 10.06 -3.64
N THR A 13 9.87 9.71 -4.66
CA THR A 13 9.58 10.06 -6.05
C THR A 13 9.28 8.79 -6.84
N LEU A 14 8.16 8.76 -7.54
CA LEU A 14 7.78 7.65 -8.41
C LEU A 14 7.82 8.10 -9.87
N GLU A 15 8.14 7.19 -10.78
CA GLU A 15 8.16 7.50 -12.22
C GLU A 15 6.77 7.76 -12.78
N LYS A 16 5.74 7.10 -12.21
CA LYS A 16 4.33 7.31 -12.57
C LYS A 16 3.44 6.96 -11.38
N TYR A 17 2.16 7.27 -11.50
CA TYR A 17 1.19 7.07 -10.41
C TYR A 17 0.02 6.16 -10.78
N ASP A 18 -0.08 5.75 -12.05
CA ASP A 18 -1.11 4.85 -12.54
C ASP A 18 -0.47 3.55 -13.01
N PHE A 19 -0.98 2.45 -12.51
CA PHE A 19 -0.41 1.13 -12.74
C PHE A 19 -1.49 0.10 -13.07
N SER A 20 -1.06 -0.99 -13.65
CA SER A 20 -1.85 -2.20 -13.84
C SER A 20 -1.16 -3.39 -13.17
N PRO A 21 -1.89 -4.48 -12.91
CA PRO A 21 -1.25 -5.73 -12.50
C PRO A 21 -0.13 -6.11 -13.47
N ASN A 22 0.95 -6.68 -12.96
CA ASN A 22 2.21 -6.98 -13.64
C ASN A 22 3.13 -5.78 -13.91
N ASP A 23 2.67 -4.56 -13.72
CA ASP A 23 3.54 -3.40 -13.84
C ASP A 23 4.60 -3.39 -12.72
N ILE A 24 5.66 -2.63 -12.96
CA ILE A 24 6.71 -2.41 -11.98
C ILE A 24 6.63 -0.96 -11.50
N ILE A 25 6.50 -0.80 -10.18
CA ILE A 25 6.60 0.51 -9.55
C ILE A 25 8.07 0.85 -9.40
N LYS A 26 8.52 1.90 -10.06
CA LYS A 26 9.90 2.38 -9.94
C LYS A 26 9.91 3.72 -9.26
N GLY A 27 10.82 3.87 -8.31
CA GLY A 27 10.94 5.10 -7.58
C GLY A 27 12.28 5.25 -6.90
N VAL A 28 12.43 6.37 -6.21
CA VAL A 28 13.64 6.70 -5.46
C VAL A 28 13.24 7.30 -4.12
N VAL A 29 13.81 6.78 -3.05
CA VAL A 29 13.74 7.39 -1.73
C VAL A 29 14.98 8.28 -1.57
N GLY A 30 14.77 9.56 -1.34
CA GLY A 30 15.84 10.51 -1.04
C GLY A 30 15.86 10.86 0.44
N LEU A 31 17.02 10.93 1.01
CA LEU A 31 17.23 11.37 2.39
C LEU A 31 18.11 12.62 2.41
N ASN A 32 17.68 13.60 3.20
CA ASN A 32 18.44 14.80 3.47
C ASN A 32 18.18 15.24 4.92
N LEU A 33 18.68 14.43 5.86
CA LEU A 33 18.47 14.65 7.27
C LEU A 33 19.48 15.68 7.79
N GLU A 34 19.02 16.59 8.65
CA GLU A 34 19.89 17.60 9.26
C GLU A 34 20.98 16.97 10.11
N LYS A 35 20.66 15.88 10.80
CA LYS A 35 21.57 15.15 11.67
C LYS A 35 21.52 13.67 11.36
N PRO A 36 22.62 12.94 11.55
CA PRO A 36 22.56 11.49 11.44
C PRO A 36 21.55 10.90 12.42
N VAL A 37 20.78 9.93 11.97
CA VAL A 37 19.77 9.24 12.76
C VAL A 37 20.07 7.75 12.70
N LYS A 38 20.15 7.11 13.86
CA LYS A 38 20.27 5.65 13.93
C LYS A 38 18.94 5.01 13.63
N GLY A 39 18.87 4.25 12.54
CA GLY A 39 17.68 3.49 12.16
C GLY A 39 17.97 2.01 12.10
N ARG A 40 16.96 1.21 12.35
CA ARG A 40 17.06 -0.24 12.25
C ARG A 40 16.94 -0.73 10.82
N LYS A 41 16.15 -0.04 10.01
CA LYS A 41 15.94 -0.38 8.60
C LYS A 41 15.32 0.80 7.86
N LEU A 42 15.59 0.85 6.57
CA LEU A 42 14.88 1.68 5.61
C LEU A 42 14.15 0.74 4.67
N GLU A 43 12.86 0.93 4.51
CA GLU A 43 12.06 0.08 3.63
C GLU A 43 10.99 0.88 2.89
N VAL A 44 10.51 0.29 1.79
CA VAL A 44 9.36 0.79 1.05
C VAL A 44 8.28 -0.28 1.09
N ALA A 45 7.05 0.12 1.32
CA ALA A 45 5.91 -0.78 1.35
C ALA A 45 4.88 -0.37 0.29
N LEU A 46 4.25 -1.38 -0.31
CA LEU A 46 3.04 -1.21 -1.09
C LEU A 46 1.86 -1.62 -0.20
N ILE A 47 0.96 -0.68 0.05
CA ILE A 47 -0.13 -0.86 1.00
C ILE A 47 -1.45 -0.62 0.29
N GLY A 48 -2.37 -1.58 0.45
CA GLY A 48 -3.75 -1.44 0.01
C GLY A 48 -4.68 -1.38 1.21
N THR A 49 -5.50 -0.34 1.28
CA THR A 49 -6.49 -0.17 2.33
C THR A 49 -7.89 -0.06 1.74
N ARG A 50 -8.85 -0.51 2.49
CA ARG A 50 -10.26 -0.40 2.15
C ARG A 50 -11.03 0.11 3.34
N ASN A 51 -11.89 1.09 3.11
CA ASN A 51 -12.82 1.53 4.12
C ASN A 51 -13.93 0.51 4.27
N ILE A 52 -14.13 0.01 5.47
CA ILE A 52 -15.19 -0.95 5.78
C ILE A 52 -16.14 -0.35 6.81
N THR A 53 -17.39 -0.77 6.73
CA THR A 53 -18.40 -0.39 7.70
C THR A 53 -18.60 -1.56 8.67
N ARG A 54 -18.38 -1.31 9.94
CA ARG A 54 -18.63 -2.29 11.01
C ARG A 54 -19.81 -1.82 11.85
N ARG A 55 -20.65 -2.80 12.22
CA ARG A 55 -21.74 -2.56 13.15
C ARG A 55 -21.46 -3.35 14.42
N ASP A 56 -21.48 -2.64 15.53
CA ASP A 56 -21.35 -3.25 16.87
C ASP A 56 -22.40 -2.70 17.82
N SER A 57 -22.27 -3.01 19.10
CA SER A 57 -23.20 -2.53 20.15
C SER A 57 -23.21 -1.03 20.32
N ASN A 58 -22.18 -0.31 19.85
CA ASN A 58 -22.06 1.13 19.94
C ASN A 58 -22.54 1.87 18.68
N GLY A 59 -22.98 1.13 17.66
CA GLY A 59 -23.50 1.71 16.43
C GLY A 59 -22.75 1.26 15.18
N VAL A 60 -22.78 2.11 14.17
CA VAL A 60 -22.14 1.85 12.87
C VAL A 60 -20.88 2.72 12.76
N HIS A 61 -19.75 2.09 12.49
CA HIS A 61 -18.46 2.76 12.36
C HIS A 61 -17.84 2.48 11.00
N ASN A 62 -17.21 3.51 10.43
CA ASN A 62 -16.35 3.35 9.25
C ASN A 62 -14.91 3.20 9.74
N GLN A 63 -14.22 2.20 9.21
CA GLN A 63 -12.86 1.88 9.60
C GLN A 63 -12.05 1.52 8.36
N ASP A 64 -10.81 2.01 8.30
CA ASP A 64 -9.89 1.60 7.26
C ASP A 64 -9.21 0.30 7.64
N GLU A 65 -9.19 -0.65 6.74
CA GLU A 65 -8.57 -1.95 6.94
C GLU A 65 -7.47 -2.16 5.91
N ILE A 66 -6.29 -2.55 6.38
CA ILE A 66 -5.20 -2.94 5.49
C ILE A 66 -5.51 -4.32 4.94
N ILE A 67 -5.69 -4.40 3.62
CA ILE A 67 -6.00 -5.65 2.93
C ILE A 67 -4.81 -6.20 2.16
N TYR A 68 -3.78 -5.39 1.96
CA TYR A 68 -2.54 -5.80 1.28
C TYR A 68 -1.37 -5.03 1.86
N HIS A 69 -0.28 -5.74 2.15
CA HIS A 69 0.92 -5.13 2.68
C HIS A 69 2.13 -5.93 2.20
N PHE A 70 2.95 -5.28 1.38
CA PHE A 70 4.22 -5.85 0.90
C PHE A 70 5.34 -4.88 1.26
N GLU A 71 6.38 -5.40 1.89
CA GLU A 71 7.54 -4.61 2.31
C GLU A 71 8.77 -5.00 1.50
N LEU A 72 9.50 -3.99 1.03
CA LEU A 72 10.78 -4.16 0.35
C LEU A 72 11.86 -3.47 1.17
N PRO A 73 12.75 -4.24 1.82
CA PRO A 73 13.89 -3.64 2.52
C PRO A 73 14.86 -2.99 1.54
N LEU A 74 15.30 -1.77 1.84
CA LEU A 74 16.29 -1.05 1.03
C LEU A 74 17.66 -1.02 1.71
N ASP A 75 17.67 -0.88 3.04
CA ASP A 75 18.90 -0.85 3.82
C ASP A 75 18.65 -1.32 5.25
N GLY A 76 19.70 -1.74 5.92
CA GLY A 76 19.64 -2.30 7.26
C GLY A 76 19.94 -1.30 8.36
N GLU A 77 20.41 -1.82 9.49
CA GLU A 77 20.75 -1.01 10.65
C GLU A 77 22.00 -0.18 10.39
N LYS A 78 21.87 1.14 10.49
CA LYS A 78 22.97 2.09 10.27
C LYS A 78 22.57 3.49 10.70
N GLU A 79 23.50 4.41 10.64
CA GLU A 79 23.21 5.83 10.71
C GLU A 79 22.76 6.33 9.33
N TYR A 80 21.59 6.93 9.28
CA TYR A 80 21.02 7.51 8.06
C TYR A 80 21.17 9.02 8.11
N GLN A 81 21.59 9.63 7.01
CA GLN A 81 21.63 11.08 6.88
C GLN A 81 21.32 11.52 5.46
N ASN A 82 22.19 11.25 4.51
CA ASN A 82 22.00 11.62 3.11
C ASN A 82 22.12 10.38 2.25
N GLY A 83 21.31 10.32 1.21
CA GLY A 83 21.39 9.22 0.28
C GLY A 83 20.21 9.16 -0.68
N LYS A 84 20.36 8.34 -1.69
CA LYS A 84 19.32 8.01 -2.65
C LYS A 84 19.22 6.49 -2.75
N TYR A 85 18.00 5.99 -2.64
CA TYR A 85 17.73 4.57 -2.62
C TYR A 85 16.71 4.27 -3.73
N PRO A 86 17.17 3.88 -4.92
CA PRO A 86 16.24 3.46 -5.97
C PRO A 86 15.62 2.12 -5.61
N PHE A 87 14.38 1.92 -6.03
CA PHE A 87 13.67 0.69 -5.75
C PHE A 87 12.73 0.32 -6.90
N GLU A 88 12.40 -0.95 -6.97
CA GLU A 88 11.40 -1.49 -7.88
C GLU A 88 10.52 -2.46 -7.11
N ILE A 89 9.20 -2.30 -7.26
CA ILE A 89 8.21 -3.23 -6.70
C ILE A 89 7.38 -3.76 -7.85
N LYS A 90 7.40 -5.07 -8.05
CA LYS A 90 6.54 -5.70 -9.05
C LYS A 90 5.14 -5.89 -8.47
N ILE A 91 4.16 -5.37 -9.19
CA ILE A 91 2.75 -5.57 -8.83
C ILE A 91 2.35 -6.98 -9.26
N GLN A 92 1.87 -7.77 -8.32
CA GLN A 92 1.46 -9.13 -8.59
C GLN A 92 0.28 -9.17 -9.57
N PRO A 93 0.22 -10.15 -10.48
CA PRO A 93 -0.85 -10.21 -11.47
C PRO A 93 -2.24 -10.38 -10.87
N ASP A 94 -2.32 -10.94 -9.68
CA ASP A 94 -3.58 -11.21 -8.97
C ASP A 94 -3.88 -10.19 -7.87
N ILE A 95 -3.17 -9.06 -7.83
CA ILE A 95 -3.29 -8.09 -6.73
C ILE A 95 -4.71 -7.55 -6.55
N LEU A 96 -5.46 -7.38 -7.63
CA LEU A 96 -6.83 -6.91 -7.58
C LEU A 96 -7.81 -8.01 -7.19
N LEU A 97 -7.40 -9.27 -7.31
CA LEU A 97 -8.16 -10.44 -6.91
C LEU A 97 -7.82 -10.88 -5.48
N SER A 98 -6.64 -10.50 -5.00
CA SER A 98 -6.11 -10.94 -3.72
C SER A 98 -6.59 -10.09 -2.56
N ASN A 99 -7.86 -10.01 -2.39
CA ASN A 99 -8.40 -9.79 -1.06
C ASN A 99 -8.19 -11.06 -0.27
N SER A 100 -6.95 -11.31 0.10
CA SER A 100 -6.51 -12.64 0.49
C SER A 100 -7.31 -13.26 1.63
N MET A 101 -7.79 -12.46 2.56
CA MET A 101 -8.68 -12.96 3.61
C MET A 101 -10.11 -13.10 3.15
N SER A 102 -10.60 -12.15 2.37
CA SER A 102 -11.97 -12.21 1.84
C SER A 102 -12.14 -13.35 0.83
N GLN A 103 -11.08 -13.63 0.04
CA GLN A 103 -11.12 -14.75 -0.89
C GLN A 103 -11.06 -16.10 -0.17
N GLN A 104 -10.26 -16.23 0.87
CA GLN A 104 -10.24 -17.45 1.66
C GLN A 104 -11.56 -17.69 2.36
N ILE A 105 -12.20 -16.63 2.85
CA ILE A 105 -13.52 -16.71 3.44
C ILE A 105 -14.57 -17.03 2.37
N ASN A 106 -14.50 -16.40 1.21
CA ASN A 106 -15.42 -16.65 0.10
C ASN A 106 -15.26 -18.07 -0.46
N GLN A 107 -14.04 -18.56 -0.61
CA GLN A 107 -13.80 -19.95 -1.03
C GLN A 107 -14.36 -20.94 -0.03
N LYS A 108 -14.17 -20.70 1.27
CA LYS A 108 -14.74 -21.54 2.32
C LYS A 108 -16.26 -21.47 2.35
N LEU A 109 -16.83 -20.30 2.05
CA LEU A 109 -18.28 -20.12 1.95
C LEU A 109 -18.85 -20.76 0.68
N GLU A 110 -18.14 -20.69 -0.43
CA GLU A 110 -18.55 -21.36 -1.66
C GLU A 110 -18.54 -22.88 -1.52
N GLU A 111 -17.56 -23.43 -0.81
CA GLU A 111 -17.52 -24.86 -0.50
C GLU A 111 -18.66 -25.30 0.42
N LYS A 112 -19.11 -24.41 1.32
CA LYS A 112 -20.17 -24.75 2.29
C LYS A 112 -21.59 -24.46 1.79
N LEU A 113 -21.75 -23.48 0.91
CA LEU A 113 -23.05 -22.95 0.55
C LEU A 113 -23.43 -23.14 -0.93
N GLY A 114 -22.56 -23.75 -1.73
CA GLY A 114 -22.83 -24.01 -3.14
C GLY A 114 -23.22 -22.74 -3.91
N SER A 115 -24.37 -22.76 -4.58
CA SER A 115 -24.83 -21.63 -5.38
C SER A 115 -25.15 -20.37 -4.58
N PHE A 116 -25.28 -20.45 -3.27
CA PHE A 116 -25.41 -19.27 -2.41
C PHE A 116 -24.13 -18.45 -2.32
N GLY A 117 -22.96 -19.07 -2.46
CA GLY A 117 -21.69 -18.38 -2.48
C GLY A 117 -21.59 -17.36 -3.61
N SER A 118 -22.15 -17.67 -4.79
CA SER A 118 -22.15 -16.76 -5.93
C SER A 118 -23.04 -15.53 -5.72
N VAL A 119 -24.14 -15.69 -5.02
CA VAL A 119 -25.05 -14.57 -4.70
C VAL A 119 -24.43 -13.65 -3.67
N LEU A 120 -23.78 -14.21 -2.65
CA LEU A 120 -23.04 -13.43 -1.67
C LEU A 120 -21.81 -12.76 -2.29
N GLY A 121 -21.14 -13.42 -3.23
CA GLY A 121 -20.07 -12.84 -4.02
C GLY A 121 -20.53 -11.63 -4.83
N GLN A 122 -21.74 -11.67 -5.39
CA GLN A 122 -22.32 -10.54 -6.10
C GLN A 122 -22.71 -9.39 -5.17
N MET A 123 -23.13 -9.69 -3.96
CA MET A 123 -23.40 -8.65 -2.95
C MET A 123 -22.12 -7.96 -2.46
N VAL A 124 -21.00 -8.65 -2.53
CA VAL A 124 -19.69 -8.13 -2.15
C VAL A 124 -19.08 -7.27 -3.28
N THR A 125 -19.62 -7.33 -4.51
CA THR A 125 -19.15 -6.49 -5.61
C THR A 125 -19.48 -5.00 -5.44
N GLY A 126 -20.29 -4.65 -4.43
CA GLY A 126 -20.47 -3.25 -4.01
C GLY A 126 -19.41 -2.76 -3.02
N GLN A 127 -18.28 -3.45 -2.89
CA GLN A 127 -17.22 -3.05 -1.99
C GLN A 127 -16.58 -1.74 -2.43
N ARG A 128 -16.24 -0.93 -1.44
CA ARG A 128 -15.55 0.33 -1.68
C ARG A 128 -14.19 0.06 -2.34
N PRO A 129 -13.73 0.98 -3.20
CA PRO A 129 -12.45 0.79 -3.88
C PRO A 129 -11.30 0.71 -2.89
N ILE A 130 -10.24 0.01 -3.32
CA ILE A 130 -9.02 -0.10 -2.55
C ILE A 130 -8.20 1.16 -2.77
N HIS A 131 -7.77 1.77 -1.69
CA HIS A 131 -6.81 2.86 -1.72
C HIS A 131 -5.41 2.28 -1.68
N TRP A 132 -4.61 2.61 -2.68
CA TRP A 132 -3.23 2.13 -2.81
C TRP A 132 -2.24 3.24 -2.51
N GLU A 133 -1.23 2.92 -1.73
CA GLU A 133 -0.13 3.85 -1.47
C GLU A 133 1.21 3.13 -1.46
N VAL A 134 2.25 3.87 -1.85
CA VAL A 134 3.65 3.48 -1.64
C VAL A 134 4.15 4.30 -0.48
N ARG A 135 4.71 3.65 0.51
CA ARG A 135 5.21 4.32 1.73
C ARG A 135 6.65 3.93 1.97
N ALA A 136 7.52 4.92 2.10
CA ALA A 136 8.88 4.74 2.55
C ALA A 136 8.99 5.10 4.01
N HIS A 137 9.74 4.34 4.80
CA HIS A 137 9.97 4.70 6.19
C HIS A 137 11.31 4.20 6.72
N ILE A 138 11.83 4.93 7.70
CA ILE A 138 12.97 4.50 8.51
C ILE A 138 12.44 4.19 9.91
N ASP A 139 12.66 2.95 10.34
CA ASP A 139 12.32 2.51 11.68
C ASP A 139 13.36 3.04 12.67
N ILE A 140 12.96 3.95 13.54
CA ILE A 140 13.84 4.63 14.49
C ILE A 140 13.49 4.18 15.90
N PRO A 141 14.43 3.55 16.65
CA PRO A 141 14.17 3.17 18.03
C PRO A 141 13.88 4.39 18.90
N MET A 142 12.86 4.30 19.74
CA MET A 142 12.51 5.29 20.76
C MET A 142 12.14 6.68 20.24
N ARG A 143 11.89 6.83 18.95
CA ARG A 143 11.43 8.07 18.30
C ARG A 143 10.36 7.73 17.27
N PRO A 144 9.53 8.72 16.88
CA PRO A 144 8.65 8.53 15.73
C PRO A 144 9.46 8.21 14.48
N ASP A 145 8.96 7.28 13.69
CA ASP A 145 9.58 6.92 12.42
C ASP A 145 9.52 8.10 11.44
N ILE A 146 10.54 8.20 10.59
CA ILE A 146 10.50 9.11 9.46
C ILE A 146 9.85 8.37 8.30
N ASN A 147 8.80 8.95 7.75
CA ASN A 147 8.09 8.30 6.65
C ASN A 147 7.60 9.31 5.62
N GLN A 148 7.33 8.82 4.43
CA GLN A 148 6.77 9.56 3.33
C GLN A 148 5.93 8.60 2.49
N SER A 149 4.77 9.06 2.01
CA SER A 149 3.91 8.22 1.19
C SER A 149 3.43 8.93 -0.05
N ARG A 150 3.06 8.14 -1.06
CA ARG A 150 2.46 8.61 -2.31
C ARG A 150 1.29 7.72 -2.66
N ASP A 151 0.17 8.33 -2.95
CA ASP A 151 -1.00 7.62 -3.42
C ASP A 151 -0.80 7.21 -4.87
N ILE A 152 -1.20 5.99 -5.20
CA ILE A 152 -1.17 5.47 -6.56
C ILE A 152 -2.52 4.85 -6.91
N VAL A 153 -2.73 4.61 -8.19
CA VAL A 153 -3.91 3.92 -8.70
C VAL A 153 -3.47 2.62 -9.35
N ILE A 154 -4.11 1.52 -8.99
CA ILE A 154 -3.91 0.24 -9.66
C ILE A 154 -5.26 -0.15 -10.28
N SER A 155 -5.29 -0.21 -11.60
CA SER A 155 -6.50 -0.50 -12.38
C SER A 155 -6.32 -1.78 -13.19
N PRO A 156 -7.41 -2.50 -13.48
CA PRO A 156 -7.33 -3.67 -14.35
C PRO A 156 -6.77 -3.33 -15.74
N ALA A 157 -5.96 -4.21 -16.29
CA ALA A 157 -5.35 -4.03 -17.61
C ALA A 157 -6.38 -3.78 -18.73
N ALA A 158 -7.59 -4.34 -18.59
CA ALA A 158 -8.67 -4.17 -19.56
C ALA A 158 -9.13 -2.71 -19.71
N MET A 159 -8.95 -1.88 -18.68
CA MET A 159 -9.29 -0.45 -18.75
C MET A 159 -8.28 0.37 -19.57
N GLN A 160 -7.09 -0.14 -19.75
CA GLN A 160 -6.06 0.55 -20.55
C GLN A 160 -6.28 0.40 -22.04
N TYR A 161 -6.93 -0.67 -22.48
CA TYR A 161 -7.23 -0.88 -23.90
C TYR A 161 -8.21 0.14 -24.47
N ASN A 162 -9.08 0.68 -23.65
CA ASN A 162 -10.08 1.65 -24.08
C ASN A 162 -9.52 3.07 -24.26
N ASN A 163 -8.32 3.31 -23.79
CA ASN A 163 -7.68 4.63 -23.89
C ASN A 163 -6.68 4.75 -25.04
N THR A 164 -6.51 3.68 -25.80
CA THR A 164 -5.50 3.65 -26.87
C THR A 164 -6.10 3.78 -28.29
N ILE A 165 -7.38 4.08 -28.36
CA ILE A 165 -8.04 4.31 -29.67
C ILE A 165 -8.15 5.79 -29.94
#